data_91d25ca38bbc82cb3d65f29ac9925cdc
#
_entry.id   91d25ca38bbc82cb3d65f29ac9925cdc
#
_cell.length_a   1.000
_cell.length_b   1.000
_cell.length_c   1.000
_cell.angle_alpha   90.00
_cell.angle_beta   90.00
_cell.angle_gamma   90.00
#
_symmetry.space_group_name_H-M   'P 1'
#
loop_
_entity.id
_entity.type
_entity.pdbx_description
1 polymer ?
#
loop_
_entity_poly.entity_id
_entity_poly.type
_entity_poly.pdbx_seq_one_letter_code
_entity_poly.pdbx_strand_id
1 'polypeptide(L)'
;MTEFNILESCEDIDPAAFEKVCGNWYLMGWGMGDAIDGVLFLESRSPVPYRILCPPRNFGAIKFVLENFIPGEPKCRQVDVYPLQDGYPVPEETVLMSKHGFSPQNLDILNQAHTLGKLKVAHMAPKLWCHLQGLHENGILDKINAYANGSKDIEEKTCILFPERGDSYQLDDSFWQGVVGKMKDKGYRIFVNWTKKTDVFTNQKIFEGTEKLDKLELDDLLKHCARHKNLVTIGQISGIFVLLKYFEFLKIAFFIDYQHPKMKDPSRELYESCSLSDGIYTKNMLEFKLSQFKMNHLDLVIP
;
A
#
# COMPACT_ATOMS: atom_id res chain seq x y z
N MET A 1 -28.89 24.76 0.16
CA MET A 1 -28.74 23.33 0.42
C MET A 1 -27.26 23.12 0.70
N THR A 2 -26.91 22.78 1.92
CA THR A 2 -25.54 22.38 2.28
C THR A 2 -25.27 21.08 1.51
N GLU A 3 -24.29 21.09 0.61
CA GLU A 3 -23.84 19.88 -0.08
C GLU A 3 -23.44 18.86 0.98
N PHE A 4 -24.11 17.74 1.00
CA PHE A 4 -23.78 16.64 1.88
C PHE A 4 -22.44 16.04 1.43
N ASN A 5 -21.45 16.12 2.29
CA ASN A 5 -20.14 15.56 2.02
C ASN A 5 -20.00 14.23 2.77
N ILE A 6 -20.03 13.12 2.05
CA ILE A 6 -19.90 11.77 2.60
C ILE A 6 -18.62 11.61 3.43
N LEU A 7 -17.56 12.34 3.08
CA LEU A 7 -16.27 12.26 3.79
C LEU A 7 -16.32 12.91 5.17
N GLU A 8 -17.17 13.93 5.34
CA GLU A 8 -17.35 14.63 6.62
C GLU A 8 -18.28 13.84 7.57
N SER A 9 -19.16 13.02 7.02
CA SER A 9 -20.11 12.23 7.80
C SER A 9 -19.62 10.81 8.15
N CYS A 10 -18.42 10.42 7.66
CA CYS A 10 -17.86 9.11 7.95
C CYS A 10 -17.25 9.09 9.35
N GLU A 11 -17.82 8.31 10.23
CA GLU A 11 -17.21 7.94 11.50
C GLU A 11 -16.31 6.72 11.33
N ASP A 12 -15.19 6.69 12.05
CA ASP A 12 -14.34 5.51 12.10
C ASP A 12 -15.08 4.36 12.81
N ILE A 13 -15.15 3.21 12.16
CA ILE A 13 -15.81 2.04 12.73
C ILE A 13 -14.79 1.19 13.48
N ASP A 14 -15.11 0.88 14.73
CA ASP A 14 -14.38 -0.12 15.50
C ASP A 14 -14.49 -1.49 14.78
N PRO A 15 -13.37 -2.24 14.62
CA PRO A 15 -13.39 -3.60 14.09
C PRO A 15 -14.40 -4.52 14.76
N ALA A 16 -14.64 -4.36 16.06
CA ALA A 16 -15.66 -5.11 16.80
C ALA A 16 -17.10 -4.81 16.33
N ALA A 17 -17.32 -3.63 15.74
CA ALA A 17 -18.62 -3.24 15.19
C ALA A 17 -18.78 -3.62 13.70
N PHE A 18 -17.72 -4.14 13.05
CA PHE A 18 -17.71 -4.44 11.62
C PHE A 18 -18.82 -5.42 11.20
N GLU A 19 -19.10 -6.42 12.02
CA GLU A 19 -20.16 -7.39 11.73
C GLU A 19 -21.55 -6.77 11.54
N LYS A 20 -21.77 -5.57 12.13
CA LYS A 20 -23.04 -4.83 12.01
C LYS A 20 -23.18 -4.08 10.69
N VAL A 21 -22.07 -3.86 10.00
CA VAL A 21 -22.01 -3.10 8.73
C VAL A 21 -21.64 -3.96 7.53
N CYS A 22 -21.57 -5.29 7.71
CA CYS A 22 -21.31 -6.21 6.62
C CYS A 22 -22.25 -6.00 5.44
N GLY A 23 -21.69 -5.98 4.25
CA GLY A 23 -22.43 -5.87 2.99
C GLY A 23 -22.02 -6.97 2.02
N ASN A 24 -22.75 -7.06 0.92
CA ASN A 24 -22.41 -8.00 -0.17
C ASN A 24 -21.28 -7.48 -1.05
N TRP A 25 -21.15 -6.15 -1.12
CA TRP A 25 -20.17 -5.46 -1.93
C TRP A 25 -19.33 -4.51 -1.09
N TYR A 26 -18.03 -4.51 -1.32
CA TYR A 26 -17.09 -3.58 -0.70
C TYR A 26 -16.39 -2.75 -1.76
N LEU A 27 -16.48 -1.43 -1.63
CA LEU A 27 -15.77 -0.49 -2.50
C LEU A 27 -14.43 -0.14 -1.86
N MET A 28 -13.35 -0.55 -2.50
CA MET A 28 -11.98 -0.25 -2.09
C MET A 28 -11.55 1.12 -2.62
N GLY A 29 -10.80 1.86 -1.82
CA GLY A 29 -10.30 3.17 -2.19
C GLY A 29 -9.21 3.16 -3.26
N TRP A 30 -8.74 4.36 -3.59
CA TRP A 30 -7.74 4.56 -4.64
C TRP A 30 -6.32 4.12 -4.28
N GLY A 31 -5.97 4.03 -3.00
CA GLY A 31 -4.66 3.55 -2.56
C GLY A 31 -4.52 2.04 -2.78
N MET A 32 -3.47 1.61 -3.47
CA MET A 32 -3.19 0.17 -3.60
C MET A 32 -2.94 -0.47 -2.23
N GLY A 33 -2.24 0.24 -1.33
CA GLY A 33 -2.00 -0.21 0.03
C GLY A 33 -3.29 -0.41 0.81
N ASP A 34 -4.19 0.56 0.76
CA ASP A 34 -5.50 0.49 1.42
C ASP A 34 -6.32 -0.68 0.89
N ALA A 35 -6.27 -0.91 -0.43
CA ALA A 35 -6.98 -2.03 -1.03
C ALA A 35 -6.44 -3.39 -0.57
N ILE A 36 -5.12 -3.53 -0.46
CA ILE A 36 -4.47 -4.75 0.02
C ILE A 36 -4.85 -5.02 1.47
N ASP A 37 -4.67 -4.04 2.35
CA ASP A 37 -5.00 -4.17 3.77
C ASP A 37 -6.51 -4.41 3.95
N GLY A 38 -7.35 -3.76 3.17
CA GLY A 38 -8.80 -3.98 3.17
C GLY A 38 -9.18 -5.42 2.80
N VAL A 39 -8.55 -5.99 1.78
CA VAL A 39 -8.78 -7.40 1.39
C VAL A 39 -8.34 -8.36 2.50
N LEU A 40 -7.13 -8.18 3.03
CA LEU A 40 -6.62 -9.01 4.11
C LEU A 40 -7.53 -8.95 5.35
N PHE A 41 -8.04 -7.74 5.68
CA PHE A 41 -9.01 -7.56 6.74
C PHE A 41 -10.31 -8.33 6.46
N LEU A 42 -10.90 -8.16 5.26
CA LEU A 42 -12.16 -8.84 4.90
C LEU A 42 -12.00 -10.35 4.90
N GLU A 43 -10.91 -10.88 4.38
CA GLU A 43 -10.62 -12.32 4.42
C GLU A 43 -10.50 -12.85 5.85
N SER A 44 -9.93 -12.06 6.76
CA SER A 44 -9.78 -12.45 8.15
C SER A 44 -11.07 -12.32 8.96
N ARG A 45 -11.91 -11.33 8.68
CA ARG A 45 -13.02 -10.93 9.57
C ARG A 45 -14.41 -11.07 8.99
N SER A 46 -14.59 -11.10 7.66
CA SER A 46 -15.93 -11.23 7.10
C SER A 46 -16.57 -12.57 7.52
N PRO A 47 -17.78 -12.54 8.09
CA PRO A 47 -18.50 -13.77 8.45
C PRO A 47 -19.13 -14.44 7.24
N VAL A 48 -19.26 -13.73 6.12
CA VAL A 48 -19.96 -14.20 4.92
C VAL A 48 -19.11 -13.96 3.66
N PRO A 49 -19.35 -14.70 2.58
CA PRO A 49 -18.78 -14.40 1.28
C PRO A 49 -19.16 -13.00 0.80
N TYR A 50 -18.24 -12.35 0.09
CA TYR A 50 -18.38 -10.97 -0.36
C TYR A 50 -17.83 -10.75 -1.76
N ARG A 51 -18.01 -9.54 -2.31
CA ARG A 51 -17.52 -9.08 -3.60
C ARG A 51 -16.82 -7.74 -3.44
N ILE A 52 -15.89 -7.46 -4.33
CA ILE A 52 -15.10 -6.22 -4.31
C ILE A 52 -15.34 -5.41 -5.58
N LEU A 53 -15.52 -4.11 -5.39
CA LEU A 53 -15.40 -3.10 -6.44
C LEU A 53 -14.10 -2.33 -6.21
N CYS A 54 -13.26 -2.21 -7.21
CA CYS A 54 -12.00 -1.49 -7.08
C CYS A 54 -11.64 -0.69 -8.33
N PRO A 55 -10.82 0.36 -8.19
CA PRO A 55 -10.24 1.04 -9.33
C PRO A 55 -9.36 0.10 -10.18
N PRO A 56 -9.24 0.33 -11.51
CA PRO A 56 -8.46 -0.53 -12.40
C PRO A 56 -7.05 -0.80 -11.90
N ARG A 57 -6.39 0.20 -11.31
CA ARG A 57 -5.02 0.09 -10.82
C ARG A 57 -4.85 -0.86 -9.62
N ASN A 58 -5.92 -1.13 -8.87
CA ASN A 58 -5.88 -1.99 -7.68
C ASN A 58 -6.26 -3.44 -8.00
N PHE A 59 -6.87 -3.69 -9.15
CA PHE A 59 -7.40 -4.99 -9.53
C PHE A 59 -6.34 -6.10 -9.49
N GLY A 60 -5.18 -5.85 -10.12
CA GLY A 60 -4.07 -6.81 -10.12
C GLY A 60 -3.53 -7.10 -8.73
N ALA A 61 -3.38 -6.07 -7.88
CA ALA A 61 -2.89 -6.25 -6.52
C ALA A 61 -3.89 -7.03 -5.64
N ILE A 62 -5.19 -6.77 -5.78
CA ILE A 62 -6.23 -7.50 -5.06
C ILE A 62 -6.24 -8.97 -5.48
N LYS A 63 -6.24 -9.25 -6.77
CA LYS A 63 -6.18 -10.63 -7.27
C LYS A 63 -4.94 -11.35 -6.78
N PHE A 64 -3.78 -10.70 -6.87
CA PHE A 64 -2.53 -11.25 -6.37
C PHE A 64 -2.64 -11.68 -4.89
N VAL A 65 -3.21 -10.83 -4.03
CA VAL A 65 -3.40 -11.13 -2.60
C VAL A 65 -4.32 -12.33 -2.42
N LEU A 66 -5.46 -12.35 -3.10
CA LEU A 66 -6.43 -13.44 -3.01
C LEU A 66 -5.84 -14.78 -3.45
N GLU A 67 -5.06 -14.80 -4.51
CA GLU A 67 -4.47 -16.01 -5.09
C GLU A 67 -3.27 -16.53 -4.28
N ASN A 68 -2.44 -15.62 -3.75
CA ASN A 68 -1.14 -15.99 -3.16
C ASN A 68 -1.12 -15.96 -1.63
N PHE A 69 -1.94 -15.12 -1.00
CA PHE A 69 -1.87 -14.91 0.46
C PHE A 69 -3.03 -15.52 1.22
N ILE A 70 -4.13 -15.85 0.56
CA ILE A 70 -5.28 -16.44 1.22
C ILE A 70 -5.17 -17.98 1.20
N PRO A 71 -5.23 -18.63 2.37
CA PRO A 71 -5.23 -20.09 2.43
C PRO A 71 -6.61 -20.64 2.06
N GLY A 72 -6.63 -21.64 1.19
CA GLY A 72 -7.87 -22.28 0.75
C GLY A 72 -8.68 -21.43 -0.23
N GLU A 73 -10.00 -21.55 -0.18
CA GLU A 73 -10.91 -20.80 -1.02
C GLU A 73 -11.18 -19.41 -0.43
N PRO A 74 -10.88 -18.31 -1.15
CA PRO A 74 -11.16 -16.96 -0.65
C PRO A 74 -12.65 -16.73 -0.38
N LYS A 75 -12.97 -15.95 0.64
CA LYS A 75 -14.34 -15.48 0.89
C LYS A 75 -14.79 -14.48 -0.18
N CYS A 76 -13.85 -13.77 -0.79
CA CYS A 76 -14.10 -12.90 -1.93
C CYS A 76 -14.50 -13.73 -3.14
N ARG A 77 -15.74 -13.58 -3.61
CA ARG A 77 -16.30 -14.33 -4.74
C ARG A 77 -16.10 -13.66 -6.08
N GLN A 78 -15.88 -12.36 -6.08
CA GLN A 78 -15.80 -11.57 -7.30
C GLN A 78 -15.04 -10.28 -7.05
N VAL A 79 -14.17 -9.93 -7.99
CA VAL A 79 -13.49 -8.62 -8.02
C VAL A 79 -13.83 -7.97 -9.35
N ASP A 80 -14.51 -6.83 -9.29
CA ASP A 80 -14.88 -6.05 -10.45
C ASP A 80 -14.13 -4.74 -10.49
N VAL A 81 -13.75 -4.34 -11.69
CA VAL A 81 -13.23 -3.01 -11.93
C VAL A 81 -14.37 -2.03 -11.98
N TYR A 82 -14.32 -1.07 -11.09
CA TYR A 82 -15.31 0.01 -11.02
C TYR A 82 -14.80 1.24 -11.78
N PRO A 83 -15.32 1.48 -12.98
CA PRO A 83 -15.15 2.78 -13.59
C PRO A 83 -16.08 3.75 -12.85
N LEU A 84 -15.52 4.64 -12.05
CA LEU A 84 -16.27 5.75 -11.49
C LEU A 84 -16.59 6.74 -12.65
N GLN A 85 -17.56 6.37 -13.46
CA GLN A 85 -18.10 7.19 -14.56
C GLN A 85 -19.55 7.53 -14.24
N ASP A 86 -20.01 8.68 -14.74
CA ASP A 86 -21.40 9.06 -14.65
C ASP A 86 -22.30 7.94 -15.15
N GLY A 87 -23.29 7.56 -14.34
CA GLY A 87 -24.26 6.53 -14.67
C GLY A 87 -23.87 5.09 -14.35
N TYR A 88 -22.70 4.82 -13.76
CA TYR A 88 -22.41 3.47 -13.26
C TYR A 88 -23.24 3.17 -12.01
N PRO A 89 -24.06 2.14 -12.01
CA PRO A 89 -24.88 1.82 -10.84
C PRO A 89 -24.02 1.25 -9.73
N VAL A 90 -23.93 1.94 -8.60
CA VAL A 90 -23.40 1.36 -7.36
C VAL A 90 -24.36 0.24 -6.93
N PRO A 91 -23.91 -1.01 -6.78
CA PRO A 91 -24.76 -2.08 -6.30
C PRO A 91 -25.39 -1.74 -4.94
N GLU A 92 -26.59 -2.24 -4.70
CA GLU A 92 -27.23 -2.08 -3.39
C GLU A 92 -26.39 -2.76 -2.30
N GLU A 93 -26.46 -2.19 -1.09
CA GLU A 93 -25.68 -2.66 0.07
C GLU A 93 -24.15 -2.61 -0.12
N THR A 94 -23.66 -1.73 -0.98
CA THR A 94 -22.21 -1.48 -1.09
C THR A 94 -21.71 -0.79 0.17
N VAL A 95 -20.59 -1.27 0.70
CA VAL A 95 -19.88 -0.67 1.83
C VAL A 95 -18.62 0.03 1.34
N LEU A 96 -18.49 1.32 1.62
CA LEU A 96 -17.27 2.07 1.34
C LEU A 96 -16.23 1.79 2.43
N MET A 97 -15.12 1.17 2.05
CA MET A 97 -14.05 0.78 2.99
C MET A 97 -13.02 1.87 3.24
N SER A 98 -12.86 2.81 2.32
CA SER A 98 -11.91 3.91 2.47
C SER A 98 -12.44 5.17 1.82
N LYS A 99 -12.30 6.29 2.52
CA LYS A 99 -12.65 7.62 2.00
C LYS A 99 -11.51 8.29 1.23
N HIS A 100 -10.30 7.72 1.26
CA HIS A 100 -9.14 8.36 0.67
C HIS A 100 -9.00 8.10 -0.82
N GLY A 101 -8.53 9.12 -1.53
CA GLY A 101 -8.08 9.01 -2.92
C GLY A 101 -9.19 9.06 -3.97
N PHE A 102 -10.39 9.49 -3.64
CA PHE A 102 -11.44 9.75 -4.63
C PHE A 102 -11.29 11.16 -5.23
N SER A 103 -11.45 11.25 -6.56
CA SER A 103 -11.55 12.55 -7.21
C SER A 103 -12.87 13.25 -6.83
N PRO A 104 -12.98 14.59 -6.96
CA PRO A 104 -14.25 15.28 -6.71
C PRO A 104 -15.44 14.67 -7.47
N GLN A 105 -15.27 14.34 -8.75
CA GLN A 105 -16.31 13.69 -9.57
C GLN A 105 -16.75 12.34 -8.98
N ASN A 106 -15.79 11.55 -8.48
CA ASN A 106 -16.09 10.27 -7.86
C ASN A 106 -16.82 10.45 -6.53
N LEU A 107 -16.49 11.49 -5.78
CA LEU A 107 -17.19 11.83 -4.55
C LEU A 107 -18.65 12.20 -4.80
N ASP A 108 -18.93 12.92 -5.87
CA ASP A 108 -20.31 13.27 -6.26
C ASP A 108 -21.14 12.02 -6.54
N ILE A 109 -20.58 11.05 -7.28
CA ILE A 109 -21.25 9.78 -7.56
C ILE A 109 -21.51 9.00 -6.26
N LEU A 110 -20.53 8.95 -5.37
CA LEU A 110 -20.67 8.28 -4.08
C LEU A 110 -21.68 8.98 -3.16
N ASN A 111 -21.70 10.30 -3.15
CA ASN A 111 -22.69 11.11 -2.42
C ASN A 111 -24.11 10.83 -2.91
N GLN A 112 -24.31 10.78 -4.23
CA GLN A 112 -25.60 10.43 -4.83
C GLN A 112 -26.01 9.00 -4.43
N ALA A 113 -25.09 8.03 -4.52
CA ALA A 113 -25.38 6.64 -4.13
C ALA A 113 -25.74 6.53 -2.63
N HIS A 114 -25.07 7.29 -1.77
CA HIS A 114 -25.39 7.35 -0.35
C HIS A 114 -26.76 7.97 -0.08
N THR A 115 -27.07 9.09 -0.73
CA THR A 115 -28.38 9.76 -0.64
C THR A 115 -29.53 8.85 -1.08
N LEU A 116 -29.29 7.97 -2.05
CA LEU A 116 -30.25 6.99 -2.53
C LEU A 116 -30.29 5.71 -1.63
N GLY A 117 -29.55 5.68 -0.54
CA GLY A 117 -29.50 4.53 0.39
C GLY A 117 -28.77 3.30 -0.15
N LYS A 118 -28.08 3.41 -1.29
CA LYS A 118 -27.35 2.30 -1.92
C LYS A 118 -25.97 2.06 -1.32
N LEU A 119 -25.37 3.09 -0.73
CA LEU A 119 -24.04 3.07 -0.18
C LEU A 119 -24.08 3.19 1.34
N LYS A 120 -23.57 2.19 2.03
CA LYS A 120 -23.23 2.27 3.45
C LYS A 120 -21.79 2.72 3.60
N VAL A 121 -21.52 3.54 4.58
CA VAL A 121 -20.17 4.00 4.84
C VAL A 121 -19.64 3.32 6.07
N ALA A 122 -18.60 2.53 5.89
CA ALA A 122 -17.81 1.93 6.95
C ALA A 122 -16.37 2.40 6.76
N HIS A 123 -16.08 3.62 7.19
CA HIS A 123 -14.69 4.08 7.17
C HIS A 123 -13.92 3.35 8.26
N MET A 124 -12.99 2.55 7.85
CA MET A 124 -12.04 1.92 8.77
C MET A 124 -10.74 2.70 8.73
N ALA A 125 -10.31 3.17 9.89
CA ALA A 125 -8.99 3.77 9.99
C ALA A 125 -7.94 2.76 9.53
N PRO A 126 -6.93 3.15 8.73
CA PRO A 126 -5.89 2.23 8.23
C PRO A 126 -5.24 1.37 9.30
N LYS A 127 -5.12 1.89 10.53
CA LYS A 127 -4.59 1.16 11.70
C LYS A 127 -5.40 -0.08 12.10
N LEU A 128 -6.69 -0.10 11.75
CA LEU A 128 -7.60 -1.15 12.16
C LEU A 128 -7.67 -2.29 11.13
N TRP A 129 -7.16 -2.09 9.93
CA TRP A 129 -7.25 -3.05 8.84
C TRP A 129 -6.32 -4.24 9.00
N CYS A 130 -5.24 -4.07 9.74
CA CYS A 130 -4.29 -5.14 9.99
C CYS A 130 -4.45 -5.68 11.41
N HIS A 131 -5.54 -6.36 11.67
CA HIS A 131 -5.68 -7.10 12.90
C HIS A 131 -4.81 -8.36 12.82
N LEU A 132 -3.60 -8.29 13.35
CA LEU A 132 -2.61 -9.38 13.41
C LEU A 132 -3.22 -10.70 13.83
N GLN A 133 -4.07 -10.66 14.85
CA GLN A 133 -4.72 -11.84 15.38
C GLN A 133 -5.58 -12.53 14.30
N GLY A 134 -6.39 -11.77 13.57
CA GLY A 134 -7.21 -12.36 12.52
C GLY A 134 -6.40 -12.94 11.36
N LEU A 135 -5.32 -12.29 10.97
CA LEU A 135 -4.42 -12.80 9.94
C LEU A 135 -3.71 -14.08 10.37
N HIS A 136 -3.34 -14.17 11.64
CA HIS A 136 -2.70 -15.37 12.21
C HIS A 136 -3.70 -16.52 12.35
N GLU A 137 -4.84 -16.27 12.98
CA GLU A 137 -5.91 -17.27 13.21
C GLU A 137 -6.42 -17.90 11.92
N ASN A 138 -6.43 -17.19 10.82
CA ASN A 138 -6.86 -17.67 9.51
C ASN A 138 -5.71 -18.22 8.64
N GLY A 139 -4.50 -18.36 9.17
CA GLY A 139 -3.34 -18.88 8.44
C GLY A 139 -2.83 -17.98 7.30
N ILE A 140 -3.31 -16.74 7.21
CA ILE A 140 -2.91 -15.78 6.17
C ILE A 140 -1.44 -15.42 6.33
N LEU A 141 -0.98 -15.14 7.57
CA LEU A 141 0.42 -14.84 7.82
C LEU A 141 1.35 -16.00 7.46
N ASP A 142 0.93 -17.23 7.70
CA ASP A 142 1.73 -18.41 7.35
C ASP A 142 1.86 -18.53 5.82
N LYS A 143 0.77 -18.24 5.09
CA LYS A 143 0.78 -18.23 3.63
C LYS A 143 1.69 -17.14 3.07
N ILE A 144 1.60 -15.91 3.63
CA ILE A 144 2.48 -14.80 3.27
C ILE A 144 3.95 -15.15 3.56
N ASN A 145 4.22 -15.74 4.73
CA ASN A 145 5.57 -16.16 5.10
C ASN A 145 6.11 -17.25 4.17
N ALA A 146 5.29 -18.22 3.81
CA ALA A 146 5.68 -19.26 2.85
C ALA A 146 6.03 -18.67 1.48
N TYR A 147 5.22 -17.70 1.02
CA TYR A 147 5.50 -16.99 -0.23
C TYR A 147 6.81 -16.16 -0.13
N ALA A 148 6.96 -15.41 0.96
CA ALA A 148 8.12 -14.55 1.19
C ALA A 148 9.44 -15.31 1.39
N ASN A 149 9.36 -16.55 1.87
CA ASN A 149 10.51 -17.42 2.13
C ASN A 149 10.74 -18.45 0.99
N GLY A 150 10.24 -18.21 -0.20
CA GLY A 150 10.52 -19.03 -1.38
C GLY A 150 12.01 -19.28 -1.60
N SER A 151 12.42 -19.94 -2.64
CA SER A 151 13.84 -20.32 -2.83
C SER A 151 14.75 -19.09 -2.79
N LYS A 152 15.46 -18.90 -1.66
CA LYS A 152 16.50 -17.86 -1.50
C LYS A 152 17.78 -18.35 -2.16
N ASP A 153 17.88 -18.18 -3.48
CA ASP A 153 18.98 -18.66 -4.31
C ASP A 153 20.01 -17.58 -4.66
N ILE A 154 19.71 -16.30 -4.39
CA ILE A 154 20.61 -15.19 -4.64
C ILE A 154 21.27 -14.73 -3.35
N GLU A 155 22.59 -14.92 -3.24
CA GLU A 155 23.38 -14.59 -2.03
C GLU A 155 23.99 -13.18 -2.07
N GLU A 156 24.08 -12.59 -3.26
CA GLU A 156 24.66 -11.28 -3.48
C GLU A 156 23.96 -10.20 -2.64
N LYS A 157 24.73 -9.26 -2.08
CA LYS A 157 24.17 -8.07 -1.43
C LYS A 157 23.40 -7.25 -2.46
N THR A 158 22.11 -7.17 -2.30
CA THR A 158 21.23 -6.51 -3.26
C THR A 158 20.43 -5.40 -2.61
N CYS A 159 20.31 -4.28 -3.30
CA CYS A 159 19.42 -3.18 -2.95
C CYS A 159 18.41 -2.95 -4.06
N ILE A 160 17.13 -2.89 -3.73
CA ILE A 160 16.08 -2.50 -4.68
C ILE A 160 15.51 -1.16 -4.23
N LEU A 161 15.62 -0.17 -5.12
CA LEU A 161 15.10 1.18 -4.91
C LEU A 161 13.69 1.31 -5.48
N PHE A 162 12.80 1.91 -4.69
CA PHE A 162 11.45 2.28 -5.09
C PHE A 162 11.31 3.80 -5.03
N PRO A 163 11.82 4.53 -6.04
CA PRO A 163 11.90 5.98 -6.00
C PRO A 163 10.55 6.68 -6.17
N GLU A 164 9.52 5.92 -6.51
CA GLU A 164 8.21 6.46 -6.82
C GLU A 164 7.27 6.48 -5.64
N ARG A 165 6.49 7.56 -5.58
CA ARG A 165 5.29 7.64 -4.77
C ARG A 165 4.07 7.85 -5.67
N GLY A 166 2.95 7.22 -5.30
CA GLY A 166 1.67 7.39 -6.01
C GLY A 166 1.13 8.82 -5.99
N ASP A 167 1.53 9.61 -4.99
CA ASP A 167 0.97 10.92 -4.68
C ASP A 167 2.02 12.04 -4.70
N SER A 168 1.54 13.23 -4.68
CA SER A 168 2.05 14.57 -4.93
C SER A 168 3.46 14.98 -4.48
N TYR A 169 4.26 14.15 -3.83
CA TYR A 169 5.62 14.49 -3.45
C TYR A 169 6.63 13.43 -3.86
N GLN A 170 7.63 13.86 -4.59
CA GLN A 170 8.76 13.04 -4.99
C GLN A 170 10.01 13.51 -4.27
N LEU A 171 10.80 12.59 -3.74
CA LEU A 171 12.12 12.90 -3.20
C LEU A 171 13.01 13.39 -4.32
N ASP A 172 13.83 14.40 -4.01
CA ASP A 172 14.67 15.04 -5.01
C ASP A 172 15.84 14.17 -5.49
N ASP A 173 16.44 14.59 -6.59
CA ASP A 173 17.55 13.90 -7.21
C ASP A 173 18.74 13.75 -6.27
N SER A 174 19.02 14.75 -5.43
CA SER A 174 20.16 14.73 -4.49
C SER A 174 19.99 13.68 -3.41
N PHE A 175 18.77 13.46 -2.95
CA PHE A 175 18.45 12.40 -2.00
C PHE A 175 18.77 11.02 -2.60
N TRP A 176 18.25 10.74 -3.79
CA TRP A 176 18.47 9.44 -4.43
C TRP A 176 19.92 9.22 -4.82
N GLN A 177 20.61 10.28 -5.26
CA GLN A 177 22.06 10.22 -5.52
C GLN A 177 22.83 9.83 -4.26
N GLY A 178 22.49 10.41 -3.11
CA GLY A 178 23.07 10.04 -1.82
C GLY A 178 22.81 8.57 -1.45
N VAL A 179 21.58 8.10 -1.62
CA VAL A 179 21.23 6.69 -1.37
C VAL A 179 22.02 5.75 -2.28
N VAL A 180 22.06 6.02 -3.59
CA VAL A 180 22.82 5.20 -4.56
C VAL A 180 24.30 5.17 -4.21
N GLY A 181 24.89 6.33 -3.88
CA GLY A 181 26.29 6.41 -3.45
C GLY A 181 26.56 5.54 -2.22
N LYS A 182 25.75 5.68 -1.17
CA LYS A 182 25.90 4.89 0.05
C LYS A 182 25.80 3.38 -0.18
N MET A 183 24.84 2.96 -1.01
CA MET A 183 24.67 1.53 -1.29
C MET A 183 25.82 0.95 -2.11
N LYS A 184 26.38 1.73 -3.06
CA LYS A 184 27.59 1.35 -3.79
C LYS A 184 28.80 1.22 -2.87
N ASP A 185 29.01 2.19 -1.97
CA ASP A 185 30.12 2.18 -1.01
C ASP A 185 30.07 0.95 -0.09
N LYS A 186 28.88 0.45 0.19
CA LYS A 186 28.67 -0.78 0.98
C LYS A 186 28.70 -2.07 0.14
N GLY A 187 28.97 -1.99 -1.14
CA GLY A 187 29.12 -3.12 -2.05
C GLY A 187 27.81 -3.79 -2.47
N TYR A 188 26.71 -3.04 -2.47
CA TYR A 188 25.41 -3.54 -2.94
C TYR A 188 25.30 -3.44 -4.47
N ARG A 189 24.80 -4.48 -5.09
CA ARG A 189 24.23 -4.41 -6.42
C ARG A 189 22.89 -3.71 -6.35
N ILE A 190 22.66 -2.72 -7.17
CA ILE A 190 21.52 -1.83 -7.03
C ILE A 190 20.60 -1.99 -8.23
N PHE A 191 19.34 -2.32 -7.93
CA PHE A 191 18.25 -2.31 -8.87
C PHE A 191 17.32 -1.13 -8.59
N VAL A 192 16.73 -0.60 -9.63
CA VAL A 192 15.69 0.44 -9.53
C VAL A 192 14.41 -0.12 -10.12
N ASN A 193 13.35 -0.17 -9.33
CA ASN A 193 12.01 -0.46 -9.83
C ASN A 193 11.59 0.68 -10.76
N TRP A 194 11.73 0.44 -12.07
CA TRP A 194 11.57 1.47 -13.10
C TRP A 194 10.16 1.43 -13.66
N THR A 195 9.41 2.48 -13.43
CA THR A 195 8.06 2.64 -13.98
C THR A 195 7.98 3.92 -14.84
N LYS A 196 6.86 4.15 -15.49
CA LYS A 196 6.62 5.40 -16.25
C LYS A 196 6.78 6.67 -15.41
N LYS A 197 6.58 6.57 -14.10
CA LYS A 197 6.74 7.72 -13.18
C LYS A 197 8.22 7.99 -12.88
N THR A 198 9.07 6.99 -13.00
CA THR A 198 10.51 7.16 -12.82
C THR A 198 11.13 7.94 -13.98
N ASP A 199 10.49 7.94 -15.16
CA ASP A 199 10.94 8.74 -16.32
C ASP A 199 10.83 10.26 -16.08
N VAL A 200 10.12 10.70 -15.06
CA VAL A 200 9.97 12.12 -14.67
C VAL A 200 11.20 12.65 -13.93
N PHE A 201 12.11 11.81 -13.46
CA PHE A 201 13.37 12.30 -12.90
C PHE A 201 14.15 13.06 -13.98
N THR A 202 14.40 14.33 -13.70
CA THR A 202 15.07 15.25 -14.62
C THR A 202 16.52 14.87 -14.90
N ASN A 203 17.13 14.14 -13.96
CA ASN A 203 18.51 13.70 -14.07
C ASN A 203 18.62 12.18 -13.89
N GLN A 204 18.42 11.43 -14.98
CA GLN A 204 18.57 9.97 -14.94
C GLN A 204 20.00 9.50 -14.56
N LYS A 205 21.00 10.39 -14.61
CA LYS A 205 22.39 10.08 -14.20
C LYS A 205 22.50 9.70 -12.72
N ILE A 206 21.53 10.09 -11.87
CA ILE A 206 21.51 9.66 -10.46
C ILE A 206 21.48 8.15 -10.29
N PHE A 207 20.91 7.45 -11.26
CA PHE A 207 20.85 5.99 -11.29
C PHE A 207 21.93 5.36 -12.20
N GLU A 208 22.97 6.12 -12.57
CA GLU A 208 24.08 5.57 -13.36
C GLU A 208 24.78 4.44 -12.59
N GLY A 209 25.02 3.33 -13.29
CA GLY A 209 25.59 2.12 -12.69
C GLY A 209 24.64 1.35 -11.77
N THR A 210 23.33 1.57 -11.90
CA THR A 210 22.28 0.72 -11.35
C THR A 210 21.60 -0.07 -12.48
N GLU A 211 20.88 -1.13 -12.12
CA GLU A 211 20.13 -1.94 -13.06
C GLU A 211 18.64 -1.59 -12.96
N LYS A 212 17.95 -1.63 -14.09
CA LYS A 212 16.52 -1.34 -14.12
C LYS A 212 15.72 -2.64 -14.00
N LEU A 213 14.79 -2.67 -13.03
CA LEU A 213 13.68 -3.63 -13.03
C LEU A 213 12.54 -2.97 -13.81
N ASP A 214 12.55 -3.15 -15.12
CA ASP A 214 11.61 -2.49 -16.02
C ASP A 214 10.36 -3.35 -16.20
N LYS A 215 9.19 -2.76 -15.95
CA LYS A 215 7.87 -3.34 -16.23
C LYS A 215 7.57 -4.70 -15.59
N LEU A 216 8.16 -4.98 -14.44
CA LEU A 216 7.76 -6.20 -13.73
C LEU A 216 6.32 -6.05 -13.23
N GLU A 217 5.53 -7.08 -13.50
CA GLU A 217 4.25 -7.23 -12.82
C GLU A 217 4.48 -7.44 -11.31
N LEU A 218 3.47 -7.15 -10.51
CA LEU A 218 3.59 -7.20 -9.05
C LEU A 218 4.11 -8.55 -8.54
N ASP A 219 3.58 -9.65 -9.08
CA ASP A 219 3.98 -11.00 -8.70
C ASP A 219 5.45 -11.28 -9.02
N ASP A 220 5.91 -10.90 -10.21
CA ASP A 220 7.30 -11.08 -10.62
C ASP A 220 8.27 -10.25 -9.78
N LEU A 221 7.86 -9.02 -9.44
CA LEU A 221 8.64 -8.14 -8.56
C LEU A 221 8.78 -8.74 -7.15
N LEU A 222 7.68 -9.24 -6.58
CA LEU A 222 7.71 -9.84 -5.25
C LEU A 222 8.47 -11.17 -5.22
N LYS A 223 8.32 -12.00 -6.26
CA LYS A 223 9.14 -13.22 -6.43
C LYS A 223 10.62 -12.88 -6.58
N HIS A 224 10.93 -11.83 -7.34
CA HIS A 224 12.31 -11.36 -7.44
C HIS A 224 12.85 -10.98 -6.06
N CYS A 225 12.11 -10.18 -5.29
CA CYS A 225 12.50 -9.84 -3.92
C CYS A 225 12.70 -11.08 -3.03
N ALA A 226 11.80 -12.05 -3.10
CA ALA A 226 11.82 -13.24 -2.25
C ALA A 226 13.05 -14.14 -2.49
N ARG A 227 13.68 -14.08 -3.66
CA ARG A 227 14.85 -14.89 -4.02
C ARG A 227 16.15 -14.47 -3.35
N HIS A 228 16.24 -13.23 -2.86
CA HIS A 228 17.48 -12.71 -2.31
C HIS A 228 17.61 -13.03 -0.82
N LYS A 229 18.79 -13.51 -0.40
CA LYS A 229 19.13 -13.70 1.02
C LYS A 229 19.48 -12.38 1.69
N ASN A 230 20.23 -11.51 1.00
CA ASN A 230 20.79 -10.28 1.51
C ASN A 230 20.18 -9.07 0.80
N LEU A 231 18.85 -8.93 0.91
CA LEU A 231 18.09 -7.85 0.28
C LEU A 231 17.86 -6.69 1.24
N VAL A 232 18.07 -5.49 0.72
CA VAL A 232 17.58 -4.24 1.31
C VAL A 232 16.65 -3.57 0.30
N THR A 233 15.48 -3.14 0.72
CA THR A 233 14.62 -2.30 -0.11
C THR A 233 14.53 -0.92 0.47
N ILE A 234 14.62 0.10 -0.37
CA ILE A 234 14.59 1.50 0.03
C ILE A 234 13.60 2.26 -0.83
N GLY A 235 12.67 2.97 -0.20
CA GLY A 235 11.69 3.73 -0.95
C GLY A 235 10.82 4.66 -0.13
N GLN A 236 9.92 5.35 -0.80
CA GLN A 236 8.85 6.08 -0.12
C GLN A 236 7.74 5.12 0.28
N ILE A 237 7.04 5.44 1.37
CA ILE A 237 5.84 4.70 1.75
C ILE A 237 4.85 4.74 0.59
N SER A 238 4.53 3.56 0.09
CA SER A 238 3.65 3.34 -1.06
C SER A 238 2.95 2.00 -0.94
N GLY A 239 2.00 1.73 -1.83
CA GLY A 239 1.28 0.46 -1.81
C GLY A 239 2.16 -0.79 -1.88
N ILE A 240 3.33 -0.72 -2.55
CA ILE A 240 4.27 -1.85 -2.57
C ILE A 240 4.86 -2.13 -1.18
N PHE A 241 5.14 -1.12 -0.36
CA PHE A 241 5.65 -1.31 0.99
C PHE A 241 4.62 -1.94 1.93
N VAL A 242 3.32 -1.78 1.64
CA VAL A 242 2.25 -2.49 2.37
C VAL A 242 2.38 -4.00 2.19
N LEU A 243 2.77 -4.47 1.01
CA LEU A 243 3.07 -5.90 0.78
C LEU A 243 4.43 -6.29 1.37
N LEU A 244 5.46 -5.49 1.11
CA LEU A 244 6.82 -5.80 1.55
C LEU A 244 6.95 -5.83 3.09
N LYS A 245 6.08 -5.14 3.84
CA LYS A 245 6.14 -5.14 5.32
C LYS A 245 6.11 -6.53 5.94
N TYR A 246 5.57 -7.51 5.25
CA TYR A 246 5.48 -8.89 5.72
C TYR A 246 6.74 -9.74 5.43
N PHE A 247 7.66 -9.26 4.60
CA PHE A 247 8.86 -10.00 4.20
C PHE A 247 9.99 -9.84 5.22
N GLU A 248 10.92 -10.79 5.29
CA GLU A 248 11.97 -10.82 6.33
C GLU A 248 13.18 -9.94 6.04
N PHE A 249 13.42 -9.54 4.78
CA PHE A 249 14.54 -8.66 4.45
C PHE A 249 14.35 -7.24 5.01
N LEU A 250 15.45 -6.48 5.07
CA LEU A 250 15.42 -5.11 5.57
C LEU A 250 14.69 -4.18 4.59
N LYS A 251 13.72 -3.45 5.11
CA LYS A 251 12.98 -2.40 4.38
C LYS A 251 13.21 -1.06 5.05
N ILE A 252 13.56 -0.06 4.25
CA ILE A 252 13.73 1.32 4.70
C ILE A 252 12.72 2.17 3.94
N ALA A 253 11.75 2.69 4.67
CA ALA A 253 10.67 3.48 4.13
C ALA A 253 10.76 4.93 4.59
N PHE A 254 10.60 5.86 3.67
CA PHE A 254 10.58 7.29 3.96
C PHE A 254 9.17 7.81 3.88
N PHE A 255 8.77 8.60 4.86
CA PHE A 255 7.52 9.32 4.83
C PHE A 255 7.71 10.80 5.11
N ILE A 256 6.83 11.59 4.54
CA ILE A 256 6.83 13.03 4.70
C ILE A 256 5.98 13.34 5.90
N ASP A 257 6.54 14.12 6.82
CA ASP A 257 5.79 14.66 7.95
C ASP A 257 5.29 16.09 7.65
N TYR A 258 4.41 16.60 8.53
CA TYR A 258 3.84 17.94 8.42
C TYR A 258 4.82 19.07 8.47
N GLN A 259 5.95 18.86 9.12
CA GLN A 259 6.97 19.88 9.30
C GLN A 259 7.77 20.09 8.01
N HIS A 260 7.52 19.26 6.97
CA HIS A 260 8.21 19.45 5.70
C HIS A 260 7.68 20.69 4.97
N PRO A 261 8.54 21.65 4.59
CA PRO A 261 8.13 22.96 4.04
C PRO A 261 7.22 22.90 2.79
N LYS A 262 7.26 21.79 2.07
CA LYS A 262 6.45 21.57 0.86
C LYS A 262 5.05 20.98 1.14
N MET A 263 4.78 20.60 2.39
CA MET A 263 3.49 20.03 2.80
C MET A 263 2.67 21.10 3.52
N LYS A 264 2.03 21.97 2.76
CA LYS A 264 1.18 23.03 3.32
C LYS A 264 -0.31 22.67 3.40
N ASP A 265 -0.67 21.42 3.14
CA ASP A 265 -2.05 20.99 3.10
C ASP A 265 -2.49 20.42 4.45
N PRO A 266 -3.29 21.14 5.25
CA PRO A 266 -3.76 20.68 6.55
C PRO A 266 -4.66 19.44 6.48
N SER A 267 -5.25 19.13 5.32
CA SER A 267 -6.06 17.91 5.15
C SER A 267 -5.22 16.63 5.21
N ARG A 268 -3.88 16.76 5.27
CA ARG A 268 -2.93 15.66 5.33
C ARG A 268 -2.45 15.32 6.75
N GLU A 269 -3.04 15.89 7.77
CA GLU A 269 -2.82 15.50 9.18
C GLU A 269 -2.98 13.98 9.42
N LEU A 270 -3.74 13.33 8.61
CA LEU A 270 -3.94 11.89 8.63
C LEU A 270 -2.68 11.05 8.31
N TYR A 271 -1.66 11.63 7.68
CA TYR A 271 -0.46 10.87 7.29
C TYR A 271 0.54 10.60 8.44
N GLU A 272 0.52 11.36 9.51
CA GLU A 272 1.31 10.99 10.71
C GLU A 272 0.79 9.71 11.36
N SER A 273 -0.48 9.41 11.16
CA SER A 273 -1.10 8.19 11.66
C SER A 273 -0.90 6.96 10.76
N CYS A 274 -0.28 7.13 9.60
CA CYS A 274 -0.09 6.08 8.59
C CYS A 274 1.32 5.50 8.57
N SER A 275 2.01 5.48 9.69
CA SER A 275 3.19 4.64 9.83
C SER A 275 2.80 3.19 9.57
N LEU A 276 3.50 2.53 8.67
CA LEU A 276 3.27 1.11 8.38
C LEU A 276 3.63 0.21 9.58
N SER A 277 4.38 0.74 10.54
CA SER A 277 4.80 0.06 11.76
C SER A 277 3.86 0.25 12.94
N ASP A 278 2.94 1.23 12.91
CA ASP A 278 2.05 1.53 14.02
C ASP A 278 1.04 0.41 14.28
N GLY A 279 1.36 -0.46 15.23
CA GLY A 279 0.48 -1.54 15.70
C GLY A 279 0.25 -2.66 14.67
N ILE A 280 0.96 -2.67 13.58
CA ILE A 280 0.85 -3.62 12.49
C ILE A 280 2.08 -4.52 12.49
N TYR A 281 1.87 -5.77 12.12
CA TYR A 281 2.95 -6.70 11.93
C TYR A 281 3.88 -6.24 10.81
N THR A 282 5.08 -5.81 11.19
CA THR A 282 6.16 -5.51 10.26
C THR A 282 7.40 -6.28 10.66
N LYS A 283 8.03 -6.92 9.70
CA LYS A 283 9.32 -7.58 9.90
C LYS A 283 10.43 -6.70 9.33
N ASN A 284 11.45 -6.39 10.14
CA ASN A 284 12.65 -5.68 9.68
C ASN A 284 12.35 -4.43 8.84
N MET A 285 11.39 -3.61 9.28
CA MET A 285 11.00 -2.38 8.62
C MET A 285 11.41 -1.18 9.47
N LEU A 286 12.14 -0.28 8.85
CA LEU A 286 12.55 1.00 9.43
C LEU A 286 11.86 2.13 8.69
N GLU A 287 11.23 3.00 9.44
CA GLU A 287 10.54 4.16 8.90
C GLU A 287 11.19 5.45 9.36
N PHE A 288 11.51 6.29 8.40
CA PHE A 288 12.15 7.57 8.67
C PHE A 288 11.26 8.74 8.24
N LYS A 289 11.05 9.66 9.17
CA LYS A 289 10.53 11.00 8.85
C LYS A 289 11.59 11.76 8.07
N LEU A 290 11.23 12.28 6.90
CA LEU A 290 12.20 13.00 6.06
C LEU A 290 12.81 14.23 6.74
N SER A 291 12.03 14.94 7.57
CA SER A 291 12.54 16.09 8.33
C SER A 291 13.64 15.73 9.33
N GLN A 292 13.68 14.49 9.80
CA GLN A 292 14.62 13.99 10.81
C GLN A 292 15.71 13.10 10.21
N PHE A 293 15.57 12.70 8.95
CA PHE A 293 16.51 11.81 8.31
C PHE A 293 17.80 12.53 7.89
N LYS A 294 18.93 11.88 8.15
CA LYS A 294 20.24 12.25 7.64
C LYS A 294 20.84 11.06 6.92
N MET A 295 21.55 11.29 5.83
CA MET A 295 22.12 10.22 4.98
C MET A 295 23.04 9.25 5.76
N ASN A 296 23.71 9.72 6.80
CA ASN A 296 24.54 8.87 7.67
C ASN A 296 23.71 7.90 8.54
N HIS A 297 22.40 8.08 8.67
CA HIS A 297 21.56 7.08 9.35
C HIS A 297 21.57 5.74 8.61
N LEU A 298 21.77 5.74 7.29
CA LEU A 298 21.91 4.51 6.52
C LEU A 298 23.16 3.71 6.94
N ASP A 299 24.22 4.37 7.41
CA ASP A 299 25.42 3.68 7.88
C ASP A 299 25.18 2.87 9.16
N LEU A 300 24.19 3.29 9.95
CA LEU A 300 23.84 2.65 11.22
C LEU A 300 22.92 1.43 11.04
N VAL A 301 22.14 1.40 9.98
CA VAL A 301 21.06 0.41 9.81
C VAL A 301 21.31 -0.59 8.69
N ILE A 302 22.17 -0.26 7.73
CA ILE A 302 22.50 -1.14 6.60
C ILE A 302 23.81 -1.88 6.92
N PRO A 303 23.80 -3.21 6.96
CA PRO A 303 24.97 -4.03 7.28
C PRO A 303 26.09 -3.94 6.24
#